data_7459be786327e91c23114f31249ef8f6
#
_entry.id   7459be786327e91c23114f31249ef8f6
#
_cell.length_a   1.000
_cell.length_b   1.000
_cell.length_c   1.000
_cell.angle_alpha   90.00
_cell.angle_beta   90.00
_cell.angle_gamma   90.00
#
_symmetry.space_group_name_H-M   'P 1'
#
loop_
_entity.id
_entity.type
_entity.pdbx_description
1 polymer ?
#
loop_
_entity_poly.entity_id
_entity_poly.type
_entity_poly.pdbx_seq_one_letter_code
_entity_poly.pdbx_strand_id
1 'polypeptide(L)'
;SPENVAMTDARKMTVEIWSDVNCPFCYIGKRKFETALAQLPNRDQLDIVWRSFQLQPDTQTDPTRNALQHLAERKGWSMDFARQAAADISARAKDVGLAFNYDRTVVANTFDAHRLVQYAATRGQGDAMTEQLFKAYFTDGRNIADPAFLTDLSVGVGLPGDDVKNVLAS
;
A
#
# COMPACT_ATOMS: atom_id res chain seq x y z
N SER A 1 -12.56 5.42 42.60
CA SER A 1 -13.09 4.12 43.00
C SER A 1 -12.51 3.04 42.08
N PRO A 2 -12.35 1.80 42.57
CA PRO A 2 -11.81 0.72 41.74
C PRO A 2 -12.57 0.40 40.49
N GLU A 3 -13.78 0.89 40.36
CA GLU A 3 -14.64 0.70 39.17
C GLU A 3 -14.19 1.54 37.97
N ASN A 4 -13.45 2.61 38.17
CA ASN A 4 -12.95 3.44 37.07
C ASN A 4 -11.69 2.89 36.40
N VAL A 5 -10.98 2.00 37.06
CA VAL A 5 -9.73 1.43 36.52
C VAL A 5 -10.05 0.36 35.47
N ALA A 6 -11.15 -0.35 35.62
CA ALA A 6 -11.58 -1.40 34.70
C ALA A 6 -12.11 -0.81 33.37
N MET A 7 -12.54 0.46 33.34
CA MET A 7 -13.06 1.11 32.11
C MET A 7 -11.98 1.79 31.30
N THR A 8 -10.81 2.09 31.88
CA THR A 8 -9.66 2.69 31.16
C THR A 8 -8.83 1.66 30.43
N ASP A 9 -8.96 0.37 30.77
CA ASP A 9 -8.33 -0.74 30.06
C ASP A 9 -9.29 -1.28 28.98
N ALA A 10 -9.96 -0.37 28.31
CA ALA A 10 -10.87 -0.70 27.23
C ALA A 10 -10.09 -1.47 26.15
N ARG A 11 -10.50 -2.69 25.94
CA ARG A 11 -9.93 -3.62 24.96
C ARG A 11 -9.88 -2.95 23.59
N LYS A 12 -8.68 -2.66 23.13
CA LYS A 12 -8.49 -2.25 21.74
C LYS A 12 -8.87 -3.41 20.84
N MET A 13 -9.73 -3.12 19.89
CA MET A 13 -10.02 -4.05 18.82
C MET A 13 -8.95 -3.92 17.76
N THR A 14 -8.33 -5.02 17.36
CA THR A 14 -7.35 -5.03 16.28
C THR A 14 -8.05 -5.33 14.97
N VAL A 15 -7.81 -4.47 13.98
CA VAL A 15 -8.24 -4.70 12.60
C VAL A 15 -7.00 -4.99 11.78
N GLU A 16 -6.89 -6.21 11.27
CA GLU A 16 -5.78 -6.61 10.40
C GLU A 16 -6.21 -6.48 8.95
N ILE A 17 -5.41 -5.78 8.15
CA ILE A 17 -5.67 -5.56 6.73
C ILE A 17 -4.56 -6.20 5.92
N TRP A 18 -4.91 -7.28 5.22
CA TRP A 18 -4.00 -7.97 4.31
C TRP A 18 -4.02 -7.26 2.96
N SER A 19 -2.87 -6.82 2.50
CA SER A 19 -2.77 -5.92 1.36
C SER A 19 -1.50 -6.14 0.57
N ASP A 20 -1.59 -5.89 -0.75
CA ASP A 20 -0.42 -5.76 -1.61
C ASP A 20 -0.39 -4.34 -2.19
N VAL A 21 0.79 -3.75 -2.30
CA VAL A 21 0.98 -2.37 -2.75
C VAL A 21 0.68 -2.16 -4.22
N ASN A 22 0.57 -3.24 -5.01
CA ASN A 22 0.16 -3.19 -6.41
C ASN A 22 -1.31 -3.61 -6.63
N CYS A 23 -2.09 -3.73 -5.56
CA CYS A 23 -3.50 -4.07 -5.64
C CYS A 23 -4.35 -2.79 -5.66
N PRO A 24 -5.05 -2.49 -6.77
CA PRO A 24 -5.83 -1.25 -6.87
C PRO A 24 -7.00 -1.21 -5.90
N PHE A 25 -7.65 -2.35 -5.65
CA PHE A 25 -8.76 -2.43 -4.69
C PHE A 25 -8.28 -2.22 -3.26
N CYS A 26 -7.04 -2.56 -2.95
CA CYS A 26 -6.46 -2.31 -1.63
C CYS A 26 -6.26 -0.82 -1.38
N TYR A 27 -5.82 -0.07 -2.39
CA TYR A 27 -5.67 1.38 -2.28
C TYR A 27 -7.03 2.08 -2.13
N ILE A 28 -7.98 1.73 -3.00
CA ILE A 28 -9.36 2.27 -2.93
C ILE A 28 -9.98 1.90 -1.58
N GLY A 29 -9.82 0.64 -1.15
CA GLY A 29 -10.33 0.14 0.12
C GLY A 29 -9.76 0.89 1.32
N LYS A 30 -8.47 1.23 1.29
CA LYS A 30 -7.84 2.05 2.33
C LYS A 30 -8.56 3.39 2.49
N ARG A 31 -8.86 4.05 1.39
CA ARG A 31 -9.53 5.35 1.42
C ARG A 31 -10.97 5.25 1.97
N LYS A 32 -11.71 4.22 1.56
CA LYS A 32 -13.06 3.96 2.07
C LYS A 32 -13.03 3.62 3.55
N PHE A 33 -12.06 2.84 3.98
CA PHE A 33 -11.88 2.48 5.38
C PHE A 33 -11.57 3.71 6.24
N GLU A 34 -10.69 4.59 5.78
CA GLU A 34 -10.37 5.84 6.47
C GLU A 34 -11.60 6.75 6.62
N THR A 35 -12.43 6.83 5.58
CA THR A 35 -13.69 7.59 5.63
C THR A 35 -14.64 7.01 6.68
N ALA A 36 -14.76 5.70 6.74
CA ALA A 36 -15.59 5.03 7.73
C ALA A 36 -15.05 5.24 9.15
N LEU A 37 -13.73 5.12 9.34
CA LEU A 37 -13.08 5.35 10.64
C LEU A 37 -13.33 6.77 11.16
N ALA A 38 -13.28 7.78 10.29
CA ALA A 38 -13.48 9.18 10.67
C ALA A 38 -14.88 9.43 11.25
N GLN A 39 -15.84 8.54 10.96
CA GLN A 39 -17.20 8.64 11.45
C GLN A 39 -17.45 7.85 12.74
N LEU A 40 -16.48 7.06 13.19
CA LEU A 40 -16.62 6.27 14.40
C LEU A 40 -16.24 7.10 15.64
N PRO A 41 -17.09 7.16 16.66
CA PRO A 41 -16.76 7.89 17.89
C PRO A 41 -15.67 7.25 18.72
N ASN A 42 -15.45 5.95 18.53
CA ASN A 42 -14.49 5.14 19.30
C ASN A 42 -13.29 4.67 18.46
N ARG A 43 -12.92 5.41 17.42
CA ARG A 43 -11.80 5.03 16.52
C ARG A 43 -10.47 4.84 17.28
N ASP A 44 -10.30 5.55 18.39
CA ASP A 44 -9.09 5.45 19.23
C ASP A 44 -8.96 4.08 19.91
N GLN A 45 -10.04 3.30 19.95
CA GLN A 45 -10.05 1.94 20.47
C GLN A 45 -9.73 0.89 19.40
N LEU A 46 -9.49 1.35 18.17
CA LEU A 46 -9.12 0.47 17.04
C LEU A 46 -7.62 0.55 16.81
N ASP A 47 -6.99 -0.61 16.75
CA ASP A 47 -5.60 -0.75 16.37
C ASP A 47 -5.58 -1.32 14.94
N ILE A 48 -5.04 -0.56 14.00
CA ILE A 48 -5.01 -0.92 12.58
C ILE A 48 -3.63 -1.47 12.24
N VAL A 49 -3.61 -2.71 11.80
CA VAL A 49 -2.36 -3.42 11.46
C VAL A 49 -2.38 -3.81 9.99
N TRP A 50 -1.39 -3.33 9.25
CA TRP A 50 -1.18 -3.69 7.85
C TRP A 50 -0.37 -4.97 7.77
N ARG A 51 -0.97 -6.00 7.15
CA ARG A 51 -0.33 -7.29 6.89
C ARG A 51 0.07 -7.37 5.42
N SER A 52 1.28 -7.82 5.18
CA SER A 52 1.82 -7.93 3.83
C SER A 52 1.39 -9.23 3.17
N PHE A 53 0.90 -9.10 1.93
CA PHE A 53 0.56 -10.23 1.08
C PHE A 53 1.04 -9.94 -0.34
N GLN A 54 1.67 -10.89 -0.99
CA GLN A 54 2.08 -10.75 -2.39
C GLN A 54 1.14 -11.52 -3.30
N LEU A 55 0.41 -10.78 -4.18
CA LEU A 55 -0.46 -11.39 -5.19
C LEU A 55 0.34 -12.15 -6.25
N GLN A 56 1.54 -11.65 -6.57
CA GLN A 56 2.40 -12.19 -7.61
C GLN A 56 3.85 -12.26 -7.14
N PRO A 57 4.18 -13.19 -6.21
CA PRO A 57 5.53 -13.27 -5.63
C PRO A 57 6.61 -13.67 -6.64
N ASP A 58 6.21 -14.28 -7.75
CA ASP A 58 7.11 -14.72 -8.84
C ASP A 58 7.44 -13.60 -9.84
N THR A 59 6.83 -12.44 -9.73
CA THR A 59 7.06 -11.34 -10.65
C THR A 59 8.49 -10.83 -10.53
N GLN A 60 9.16 -10.70 -11.69
CA GLN A 60 10.46 -10.04 -11.78
C GLN A 60 10.24 -8.57 -12.13
N THR A 61 10.92 -7.69 -11.40
CA THR A 61 10.85 -6.25 -11.65
C THR A 61 11.39 -5.92 -13.04
N ASP A 62 10.61 -5.16 -13.79
CA ASP A 62 11.02 -4.62 -15.08
C ASP A 62 10.38 -3.22 -15.26
N PRO A 63 11.12 -2.15 -14.92
CA PRO A 63 10.58 -0.79 -15.01
C PRO A 63 10.40 -0.30 -16.44
N THR A 64 10.85 -1.06 -17.45
CA THR A 64 10.61 -0.74 -18.86
C THR A 64 9.28 -1.26 -19.38
N ARG A 65 8.59 -2.12 -18.61
CA ARG A 65 7.30 -2.69 -18.99
C ARG A 65 6.16 -2.02 -18.27
N ASN A 66 5.07 -1.81 -19.00
CA ASN A 66 3.82 -1.32 -18.42
C ASN A 66 3.15 -2.42 -17.58
N ALA A 67 2.74 -2.10 -16.37
CA ALA A 67 2.15 -3.06 -15.44
C ALA A 67 0.78 -3.58 -15.93
N LEU A 68 -0.02 -2.76 -16.60
CA LEU A 68 -1.30 -3.19 -17.13
C LEU A 68 -1.12 -4.19 -18.27
N GLN A 69 -0.18 -3.94 -19.16
CA GLN A 69 0.16 -4.89 -20.25
C GLN A 69 0.64 -6.22 -19.67
N HIS A 70 1.50 -6.18 -18.67
CA HIS A 70 1.99 -7.38 -17.98
C HIS A 70 0.84 -8.17 -17.35
N LEU A 71 -0.09 -7.47 -16.69
CA LEU A 71 -1.27 -8.10 -16.08
C LEU A 71 -2.16 -8.76 -17.14
N ALA A 72 -2.39 -8.07 -18.27
CA ALA A 72 -3.17 -8.60 -19.38
C ALA A 72 -2.56 -9.90 -19.93
N GLU A 73 -1.23 -9.93 -20.10
CA GLU A 73 -0.52 -11.12 -20.56
C GLU A 73 -0.67 -12.28 -19.57
N ARG A 74 -0.52 -12.03 -18.27
CA ARG A 74 -0.67 -13.05 -17.24
C ARG A 74 -2.08 -13.64 -17.19
N LYS A 75 -3.10 -12.81 -17.41
CA LYS A 75 -4.50 -13.22 -17.33
C LYS A 75 -5.09 -13.67 -18.66
N GLY A 76 -4.36 -13.56 -19.75
CA GLY A 76 -4.86 -13.89 -21.07
C GLY A 76 -5.91 -12.91 -21.56
N TRP A 77 -5.86 -11.66 -21.13
CA TRP A 77 -6.77 -10.61 -21.56
C TRP A 77 -6.27 -9.92 -22.82
N SER A 78 -7.19 -9.48 -23.68
CA SER A 78 -6.84 -8.50 -24.71
C SER A 78 -6.47 -7.15 -24.08
N MET A 79 -5.69 -6.34 -24.78
CA MET A 79 -5.39 -5.00 -24.29
C MET A 79 -6.62 -4.10 -24.23
N ASP A 80 -7.59 -4.29 -25.14
CA ASP A 80 -8.84 -3.54 -25.07
C ASP A 80 -9.63 -3.86 -23.80
N PHE A 81 -9.72 -5.14 -23.43
CA PHE A 81 -10.34 -5.53 -22.18
C PHE A 81 -9.59 -4.98 -20.97
N ALA A 82 -8.27 -5.07 -20.98
CA ALA A 82 -7.43 -4.57 -19.89
C ALA A 82 -7.59 -3.06 -19.72
N ARG A 83 -7.60 -2.30 -20.80
CA ARG A 83 -7.79 -0.84 -20.75
C ARG A 83 -9.17 -0.47 -20.24
N GLN A 84 -10.22 -1.21 -20.63
CA GLN A 84 -11.56 -0.98 -20.12
C GLN A 84 -11.63 -1.27 -18.61
N ALA A 85 -11.06 -2.37 -18.16
CA ALA A 85 -11.00 -2.71 -16.75
C ALA A 85 -10.22 -1.64 -15.94
N ALA A 86 -9.11 -1.15 -16.50
CA ALA A 86 -8.32 -0.08 -15.88
C ALA A 86 -9.11 1.24 -15.82
N ALA A 87 -9.88 1.57 -16.87
CA ALA A 87 -10.72 2.76 -16.87
C ALA A 87 -11.81 2.68 -15.81
N ASP A 88 -12.44 1.52 -15.64
CA ASP A 88 -13.48 1.31 -14.62
C ASP A 88 -12.91 1.44 -13.21
N ILE A 89 -11.76 0.84 -12.96
CA ILE A 89 -11.08 0.94 -11.66
C ILE A 89 -10.61 2.37 -11.40
N SER A 90 -10.08 3.05 -12.42
CA SER A 90 -9.63 4.44 -12.30
C SER A 90 -10.78 5.40 -11.97
N ALA A 91 -11.97 5.14 -12.51
CA ALA A 91 -13.17 5.89 -12.18
C ALA A 91 -13.56 5.71 -10.71
N ARG A 92 -13.49 4.47 -10.20
CA ARG A 92 -13.75 4.18 -8.78
C ARG A 92 -12.71 4.85 -7.87
N ALA A 93 -11.45 4.87 -8.30
CA ALA A 93 -10.39 5.56 -7.57
C ALA A 93 -10.66 7.06 -7.49
N LYS A 94 -11.09 7.66 -8.58
CA LYS A 94 -11.44 9.08 -8.64
C LYS A 94 -12.57 9.43 -7.68
N ASP A 95 -13.55 8.56 -7.51
CA ASP A 95 -14.68 8.75 -6.59
C ASP A 95 -14.23 8.86 -5.13
N VAL A 96 -13.06 8.32 -4.79
CA VAL A 96 -12.47 8.42 -3.44
C VAL A 96 -11.25 9.35 -3.41
N GLY A 97 -11.08 10.19 -4.42
CA GLY A 97 -10.04 11.22 -4.46
C GLY A 97 -8.66 10.73 -4.89
N LEU A 98 -8.56 9.56 -5.52
CA LEU A 98 -7.30 8.99 -5.98
C LEU A 98 -7.15 9.15 -7.49
N ALA A 99 -5.91 9.35 -7.94
CA ALA A 99 -5.56 9.43 -9.36
C ALA A 99 -4.73 8.21 -9.77
N PHE A 100 -5.32 7.29 -10.50
CA PHE A 100 -4.63 6.13 -11.06
C PHE A 100 -4.15 6.46 -12.47
N ASN A 101 -2.85 6.27 -12.71
CA ASN A 101 -2.20 6.53 -13.99
C ASN A 101 -1.60 5.23 -14.55
N TYR A 102 -2.46 4.34 -15.03
CA TYR A 102 -2.03 3.04 -15.56
C TYR A 102 -1.09 3.14 -16.76
N ASP A 103 -1.11 4.26 -17.49
CA ASP A 103 -0.18 4.54 -18.57
C ASP A 103 1.27 4.66 -18.11
N ARG A 104 1.50 4.94 -16.82
CA ARG A 104 2.83 5.11 -16.23
C ARG A 104 3.24 4.01 -15.26
N THR A 105 2.31 3.15 -14.87
CA THR A 105 2.57 2.13 -13.85
C THR A 105 3.50 1.06 -14.41
N VAL A 106 4.57 0.74 -13.68
CA VAL A 106 5.62 -0.17 -14.14
C VAL A 106 5.64 -1.46 -13.34
N VAL A 107 6.15 -2.53 -13.96
CA VAL A 107 6.22 -3.86 -13.33
C VAL A 107 7.25 -3.87 -12.22
N ALA A 108 6.83 -4.21 -11.02
CA ALA A 108 7.71 -4.30 -9.86
C ALA A 108 7.32 -5.47 -8.96
N ASN A 109 8.32 -6.17 -8.44
CA ASN A 109 8.13 -7.10 -7.34
C ASN A 109 7.96 -6.29 -6.05
N THR A 110 6.96 -6.63 -5.24
CA THR A 110 6.58 -5.84 -4.07
C THR A 110 7.24 -6.30 -2.76
N PHE A 111 8.13 -7.29 -2.82
CA PHE A 111 8.71 -7.89 -1.62
C PHE A 111 9.47 -6.87 -0.75
N ASP A 112 10.39 -6.11 -1.33
CA ASP A 112 11.17 -5.12 -0.58
C ASP A 112 10.30 -3.98 -0.06
N ALA A 113 9.30 -3.56 -0.84
CA ALA A 113 8.32 -2.57 -0.38
C ALA A 113 7.60 -3.05 0.88
N HIS A 114 7.17 -4.31 0.90
CA HIS A 114 6.54 -4.91 2.08
C HIS A 114 7.46 -4.99 3.29
N ARG A 115 8.73 -5.32 3.08
CA ARG A 115 9.71 -5.34 4.16
C ARG A 115 9.82 -3.96 4.81
N LEU A 116 9.80 -2.91 4.03
CA LEU A 116 9.83 -1.54 4.54
C LEU A 116 8.54 -1.14 5.25
N VAL A 117 7.37 -1.61 4.77
CA VAL A 117 6.11 -1.40 5.49
C VAL A 117 6.18 -2.02 6.88
N GLN A 118 6.68 -3.26 6.99
CA GLN A 118 6.78 -3.94 8.27
C GLN A 118 7.82 -3.28 9.19
N TYR A 119 8.94 -2.84 8.63
CA TYR A 119 9.91 -2.05 9.40
C TYR A 119 9.29 -0.73 9.87
N ALA A 120 8.61 -0.01 8.99
CA ALA A 120 7.93 1.24 9.32
C ALA A 120 6.89 1.04 10.43
N ALA A 121 6.19 -0.09 10.43
CA ALA A 121 5.22 -0.41 11.47
C ALA A 121 5.85 -0.49 12.86
N THR A 122 7.10 -0.96 12.97
CA THR A 122 7.82 -0.98 14.25
C THR A 122 8.13 0.43 14.77
N ARG A 123 8.03 1.44 13.93
CA ARG A 123 8.27 2.85 14.22
C ARG A 123 7.01 3.70 14.19
N GLY A 124 5.84 3.07 14.17
CA GLY A 124 4.56 3.79 14.09
C GLY A 124 4.26 4.42 12.75
N GLN A 125 4.97 4.04 11.67
CA GLN A 125 4.86 4.65 10.34
C GLN A 125 4.35 3.67 9.27
N GLY A 126 3.76 2.55 9.67
CA GLY A 126 3.27 1.54 8.73
C GLY A 126 2.19 2.08 7.80
N ASP A 127 1.23 2.82 8.33
CA ASP A 127 0.16 3.43 7.53
C ASP A 127 0.71 4.47 6.55
N ALA A 128 1.57 5.36 7.03
CA ALA A 128 2.20 6.39 6.19
C ALA A 128 3.02 5.78 5.06
N MET A 129 3.79 4.73 5.35
CA MET A 129 4.60 4.04 4.35
C MET A 129 3.72 3.35 3.30
N THR A 130 2.66 2.69 3.72
CA THR A 130 1.69 2.04 2.83
C THR A 130 1.06 3.07 1.89
N GLU A 131 0.64 4.23 2.41
CA GLU A 131 0.07 5.32 1.61
C GLU A 131 1.05 5.81 0.54
N GLN A 132 2.31 6.04 0.92
CA GLN A 132 3.32 6.53 -0.01
C GLN A 132 3.65 5.51 -1.11
N LEU A 133 3.67 4.23 -0.79
CA LEU A 133 3.92 3.17 -1.76
C LEU A 133 2.77 3.04 -2.77
N PHE A 134 1.53 3.10 -2.31
CA PHE A 134 0.37 3.11 -3.20
C PHE A 134 0.43 4.30 -4.17
N LYS A 135 0.69 5.49 -3.64
CA LYS A 135 0.79 6.70 -4.45
C LYS A 135 1.93 6.58 -5.48
N ALA A 136 3.09 6.13 -5.06
CA ALA A 136 4.25 5.96 -5.93
C ALA A 136 3.95 5.02 -7.10
N TYR A 137 3.28 3.91 -6.82
CA TYR A 137 2.95 2.90 -7.83
C TYR A 137 1.81 3.34 -8.76
N PHE A 138 0.66 3.70 -8.21
CA PHE A 138 -0.54 3.96 -9.00
C PHE A 138 -0.61 5.36 -9.59
N THR A 139 -0.10 6.36 -8.90
CA THR A 139 -0.21 7.76 -9.30
C THR A 139 1.05 8.25 -10.02
N ASP A 140 2.21 8.00 -9.41
CA ASP A 140 3.48 8.60 -9.85
C ASP A 140 4.24 7.72 -10.86
N GLY A 141 3.87 6.46 -11.02
CA GLY A 141 4.53 5.55 -11.96
C GLY A 141 5.98 5.24 -11.60
N ARG A 142 6.29 5.18 -10.30
CA ARG A 142 7.66 4.92 -9.82
C ARG A 142 7.93 3.43 -9.70
N ASN A 143 9.20 3.05 -9.83
CA ASN A 143 9.64 1.69 -9.56
C ASN A 143 9.76 1.48 -8.06
N ILE A 144 8.75 0.84 -7.45
CA ILE A 144 8.71 0.56 -6.02
C ILE A 144 9.59 -0.62 -5.59
N ALA A 145 10.41 -1.15 -6.49
CA ALA A 145 11.44 -2.14 -6.18
C ALA A 145 12.86 -1.54 -6.25
N ASP A 146 12.99 -0.28 -6.63
CA ASP A 146 14.29 0.39 -6.71
C ASP A 146 14.77 0.76 -5.29
N PRO A 147 15.93 0.22 -4.85
CA PRO A 147 16.42 0.48 -3.50
C PRO A 147 16.67 1.97 -3.20
N ALA A 148 17.20 2.74 -4.15
CA ALA A 148 17.45 4.15 -3.95
C ALA A 148 16.14 4.92 -3.76
N PHE A 149 15.13 4.64 -4.59
CA PHE A 149 13.82 5.25 -4.46
C PHE A 149 13.14 4.87 -3.14
N LEU A 150 13.18 3.59 -2.78
CA LEU A 150 12.60 3.11 -1.52
C LEU A 150 13.25 3.75 -0.30
N THR A 151 14.56 3.96 -0.35
CA THR A 151 15.30 4.64 0.72
C THR A 151 14.84 6.10 0.85
N ASP A 152 14.76 6.83 -0.24
CA ASP A 152 14.31 8.24 -0.23
C ASP A 152 12.87 8.35 0.27
N LEU A 153 11.99 7.47 -0.19
CA LEU A 153 10.60 7.43 0.25
C LEU A 153 10.50 7.19 1.76
N SER A 154 11.28 6.24 2.27
CA SER A 154 11.31 5.87 3.68
C SER A 154 11.82 7.01 4.55
N VAL A 155 12.88 7.70 4.12
CA VAL A 155 13.38 8.89 4.81
C VAL A 155 12.31 9.98 4.83
N GLY A 156 11.58 10.14 3.73
CA GLY A 156 10.48 11.10 3.63
C GLY A 156 9.36 10.87 4.64
N VAL A 157 9.12 9.64 5.06
CA VAL A 157 8.14 9.33 6.12
C VAL A 157 8.75 9.34 7.53
N GLY A 158 10.03 9.68 7.64
CA GLY A 158 10.70 9.85 8.93
C GLY A 158 11.50 8.65 9.42
N LEU A 159 11.80 7.67 8.56
CA LEU A 159 12.60 6.51 8.94
C LEU A 159 14.10 6.82 8.82
N PRO A 160 14.95 6.25 9.71
CA PRO A 160 16.40 6.41 9.61
C PRO A 160 16.93 5.78 8.31
N GLY A 161 17.66 6.56 7.50
CA GLY A 161 18.15 6.09 6.21
C GLY A 161 19.11 4.92 6.29
N ASP A 162 19.99 4.90 7.29
CA ASP A 162 20.95 3.79 7.46
C ASP A 162 20.24 2.48 7.82
N ASP A 163 19.21 2.54 8.66
CA ASP A 163 18.42 1.36 9.02
C ASP A 163 17.66 0.83 7.81
N VAL A 164 17.09 1.73 6.98
CA VAL A 164 16.40 1.37 5.74
C VAL A 164 17.36 0.64 4.80
N LYS A 165 18.57 1.18 4.60
CA LYS A 165 19.59 0.55 3.76
C LYS A 165 19.96 -0.84 4.29
N ASN A 166 20.07 -1.01 5.60
CA ASN A 166 20.34 -2.30 6.22
C ASN A 166 19.21 -3.29 5.98
N VAL A 167 17.97 -2.87 6.11
CA VAL A 167 16.80 -3.72 5.79
C VAL A 167 16.87 -4.18 4.34
N LEU A 168 17.11 -3.28 3.40
CA LEU A 168 17.15 -3.62 1.97
C LEU A 168 18.34 -4.49 1.59
N ALA A 169 19.45 -4.40 2.31
CA ALA A 169 20.65 -5.20 2.04
C ALA A 169 20.62 -6.59 2.67
N SER A 170 19.71 -6.87 3.57
CA SER A 170 19.64 -8.16 4.30
C SER A 170 18.90 -9.28 3.57
#